data_f787bd058c82ec34cf960a200a2f9cad
#
_entry.id   f787bd058c82ec34cf960a200a2f9cad
#
_cell.length_a   1.000
_cell.length_b   1.000
_cell.length_c   1.000
_cell.angle_alpha   90.00
_cell.angle_beta   90.00
_cell.angle_gamma   90.00
#
_symmetry.space_group_name_H-M   'P 1'
#
loop_
_entity.id
_entity.type
_entity.pdbx_description
1 polymer ?
#
loop_
_entity_poly.entity_id
_entity_poly.type
_entity_poly.pdbx_seq_one_letter_code
_entity_poly.pdbx_strand_id
1 'polypeptide(L)'
;MGADLQEELSEIKALEESEKIADKVCKKLMSMQKIPDFPTGSVPIADAAKIYGRDQDWVRAGIVQGWLPIGIATRAGEKITKLSQMNSAYGRINYYISPKKLWEDTGILWQKSN
;
A
#
# COMPACT_ATOMS: atom_id res chain seq x y z
N MET A 1 -3.39 -2.55 56.86
CA MET A 1 -4.40 -2.17 55.85
C MET A 1 -3.99 -1.01 54.96
N GLY A 2 -3.20 -0.04 55.43
CA GLY A 2 -2.70 1.05 54.58
C GLY A 2 -1.68 0.64 53.51
N ALA A 3 -0.96 -0.47 53.75
CA ALA A 3 0.03 -0.96 52.78
C ALA A 3 -0.61 -1.55 51.52
N ASP A 4 -1.74 -2.24 51.64
CA ASP A 4 -2.43 -2.86 50.48
C ASP A 4 -2.98 -1.81 49.52
N LEU A 5 -3.52 -0.70 50.06
CA LEU A 5 -4.02 0.41 49.23
C LEU A 5 -2.91 1.15 48.51
N GLN A 6 -1.72 1.27 49.10
CA GLN A 6 -0.56 1.87 48.46
C GLN A 6 0.01 1.00 47.34
N GLU A 7 -0.01 -0.32 47.49
CA GLU A 7 0.40 -1.26 46.45
C GLU A 7 -0.54 -1.23 45.26
N GLU A 8 -1.85 -1.19 45.47
CA GLU A 8 -2.85 -1.05 44.39
C GLU A 8 -2.70 0.27 43.64
N LEU A 9 -2.50 1.38 44.32
CA LEU A 9 -2.26 2.68 43.71
C LEU A 9 -0.94 2.69 42.94
N SER A 10 0.09 2.01 43.42
CA SER A 10 1.37 1.90 42.73
C SER A 10 1.23 1.07 41.42
N GLU A 11 0.45 0.01 41.43
CA GLU A 11 0.17 -0.81 40.24
C GLU A 11 -0.63 -0.03 39.20
N ILE A 12 -1.63 0.74 39.62
CA ILE A 12 -2.43 1.59 38.73
C ILE A 12 -1.56 2.66 38.07
N LYS A 13 -0.67 3.29 38.84
CA LYS A 13 0.27 4.28 38.29
C LYS A 13 1.25 3.67 37.30
N ALA A 14 1.76 2.49 37.59
CA ALA A 14 2.66 1.77 36.68
C ALA A 14 1.97 1.41 35.38
N LEU A 15 0.71 0.99 35.42
CA LEU A 15 -0.10 0.71 34.24
C LEU A 15 -0.39 1.99 33.41
N GLU A 16 -0.70 3.10 34.06
CA GLU A 16 -0.92 4.39 33.38
C GLU A 16 0.35 4.89 32.70
N GLU A 17 1.50 4.78 33.36
CA GLU A 17 2.79 5.15 32.77
C GLU A 17 3.15 4.24 31.59
N SER A 18 2.86 2.95 31.69
CA SER A 18 3.08 1.98 30.61
C SER A 18 2.22 2.31 29.37
N GLU A 19 0.96 2.67 29.58
CA GLU A 19 0.07 3.11 28.50
C GLU A 19 0.56 4.40 27.83
N LYS A 20 1.03 5.37 28.60
CA LYS A 20 1.59 6.62 28.08
C LYS A 20 2.86 6.38 27.26
N ILE A 21 3.73 5.48 27.69
CA ILE A 21 4.94 5.11 26.97
C ILE A 21 4.59 4.39 25.67
N ALA A 22 3.63 3.48 25.69
CA ALA A 22 3.15 2.78 24.49
C ALA A 22 2.56 3.78 23.48
N ASP A 23 1.79 4.76 23.92
CA ASP A 23 1.24 5.82 23.06
C ASP A 23 2.34 6.66 22.41
N LYS A 24 3.36 7.05 23.17
CA LYS A 24 4.53 7.78 22.64
C LYS A 24 5.31 6.97 21.62
N VAL A 25 5.50 5.68 21.87
CA VAL A 25 6.18 4.77 20.92
C VAL A 25 5.36 4.62 19.66
N CYS A 26 4.05 4.44 19.74
CA CYS A 26 3.17 4.39 18.58
C CYS A 26 3.22 5.67 17.74
N LYS A 27 3.15 6.84 18.37
CA LYS A 27 3.26 8.14 17.68
C LYS A 27 4.63 8.31 17.02
N LYS A 28 5.69 7.88 17.69
CA LYS A 28 7.05 7.95 17.14
C LYS A 28 7.23 6.99 15.97
N LEU A 29 6.69 5.78 16.05
CA LEU A 29 6.68 4.82 14.95
C LEU A 29 5.88 5.33 13.76
N MET A 30 4.73 5.95 14.00
CA MET A 30 3.92 6.59 12.95
C MET A 30 4.64 7.77 12.31
N SER A 31 5.40 8.57 13.07
CA SER A 31 6.18 9.67 12.51
C SER A 31 7.44 9.18 11.78
N MET A 32 7.99 8.02 12.16
CA MET A 32 9.11 7.39 11.45
C MET A 32 8.66 6.66 10.18
N GLN A 33 7.40 6.27 10.10
CA GLN A 33 6.77 5.72 8.90
C GLN A 33 6.14 6.83 8.06
N LYS A 34 6.87 7.93 7.88
CA LYS A 34 6.42 8.97 6.95
C LYS A 34 6.11 8.33 5.61
N ILE A 35 4.99 8.75 5.02
CA ILE A 35 4.68 8.40 3.65
C ILE A 35 5.87 8.88 2.78
N PRO A 36 6.55 7.97 2.08
CA PRO A 36 7.70 8.37 1.27
C PRO A 36 7.27 9.26 0.11
N ASP A 37 8.20 10.03 -0.43
CA ASP A 37 7.95 10.74 -1.67
C ASP A 37 7.91 9.75 -2.82
N PHE A 38 6.79 9.73 -3.54
CA PHE A 38 6.62 8.82 -4.65
C PHE A 38 7.10 9.46 -5.96
N PRO A 39 7.77 8.69 -6.84
CA PRO A 39 8.11 9.18 -8.15
C PRO A 39 6.85 9.50 -8.96
N THR A 40 6.96 10.48 -9.85
CA THR A 40 5.88 10.84 -10.75
C THR A 40 5.76 9.84 -11.90
N GLY A 41 4.57 9.66 -12.41
CA GLY A 41 4.32 8.78 -13.54
C GLY A 41 3.82 7.40 -13.14
N SER A 42 3.70 6.53 -14.13
CA SER A 42 3.17 5.18 -13.95
C SER A 42 4.31 4.17 -13.76
N VAL A 43 4.10 3.21 -12.86
CA VAL A 43 4.99 2.04 -12.74
C VAL A 43 4.82 1.17 -13.99
N PRO A 44 5.91 0.78 -14.68
CA PRO A 44 5.78 -0.14 -15.81
C PRO A 44 5.21 -1.50 -15.38
N ILE A 45 4.42 -2.11 -16.27
CA ILE A 45 3.85 -3.46 -16.01
C ILE A 45 4.96 -4.48 -15.70
N ALA A 46 6.07 -4.41 -16.42
CA ALA A 46 7.20 -5.33 -16.20
C ALA A 46 7.78 -5.20 -14.78
N ASP A 47 7.88 -3.98 -14.26
CA ASP A 47 8.39 -3.73 -12.92
C ASP A 47 7.42 -4.23 -11.85
N ALA A 48 6.12 -3.97 -12.04
CA ALA A 48 5.09 -4.48 -11.14
C ALA A 48 5.07 -6.02 -11.12
N ALA A 49 5.21 -6.66 -12.28
CA ALA A 49 5.28 -8.12 -12.39
C ALA A 49 6.44 -8.68 -11.58
N LYS A 50 7.61 -8.05 -11.63
CA LYS A 50 8.78 -8.45 -10.85
C LYS A 50 8.54 -8.32 -9.36
N ILE A 51 7.91 -7.23 -8.93
CA ILE A 51 7.61 -6.98 -7.52
C ILE A 51 6.67 -8.06 -6.97
N TYR A 52 5.65 -8.45 -7.73
CA TYR A 52 4.72 -9.49 -7.31
C TYR A 52 5.23 -10.91 -7.54
N GLY A 53 6.32 -11.07 -8.29
CA GLY A 53 6.83 -12.39 -8.67
C GLY A 53 5.87 -13.13 -9.60
N ARG A 54 5.17 -12.42 -10.47
CA ARG A 54 4.18 -12.93 -11.41
C ARG A 54 4.51 -12.48 -12.82
N ASP A 55 3.80 -13.03 -13.81
CA ASP A 55 3.95 -12.58 -15.18
C ASP A 55 3.18 -11.25 -15.43
N GLN A 56 3.46 -10.64 -16.56
CA GLN A 56 2.83 -9.36 -16.92
C GLN A 56 1.33 -9.50 -17.18
N ASP A 57 0.90 -10.63 -17.71
CA ASP A 57 -0.51 -10.90 -17.98
C ASP A 57 -1.33 -10.99 -16.69
N TRP A 58 -0.75 -11.55 -15.63
CA TRP A 58 -1.35 -11.58 -14.31
C TRP A 58 -1.61 -10.16 -13.78
N VAL A 59 -0.62 -9.27 -13.94
CA VAL A 59 -0.73 -7.87 -13.51
C VAL A 59 -1.82 -7.14 -14.32
N ARG A 60 -1.79 -7.29 -15.64
CA ARG A 60 -2.80 -6.68 -16.52
C ARG A 60 -4.21 -7.13 -16.18
N ALA A 61 -4.41 -8.44 -16.04
CA ALA A 61 -5.70 -9.00 -15.68
C ALA A 61 -6.19 -8.51 -14.32
N GLY A 62 -5.32 -8.44 -13.33
CA GLY A 62 -5.64 -7.97 -12.00
C GLY A 62 -6.07 -6.51 -11.96
N ILE A 63 -5.40 -5.67 -12.74
CA ILE A 63 -5.76 -4.25 -12.86
C ILE A 63 -7.13 -4.10 -13.54
N VAL A 64 -7.35 -4.82 -14.63
CA VAL A 64 -8.61 -4.75 -15.39
C VAL A 64 -9.78 -5.26 -14.54
N GLN A 65 -9.62 -6.40 -13.89
CA GLN A 65 -10.68 -6.99 -13.06
C GLN A 65 -10.85 -6.34 -11.69
N GLY A 66 -9.88 -5.54 -11.26
CA GLY A 66 -9.96 -4.78 -10.01
C GLY A 66 -9.52 -5.52 -8.75
N TRP A 67 -9.08 -6.79 -8.85
CA TRP A 67 -8.55 -7.49 -7.67
C TRP A 67 -7.10 -7.13 -7.35
N LEU A 68 -6.43 -6.42 -8.26
CA LEU A 68 -5.12 -5.82 -8.02
C LEU A 68 -5.29 -4.29 -8.00
N PRO A 69 -5.59 -3.68 -6.82
CA PRO A 69 -6.03 -2.29 -6.75
C PRO A 69 -4.87 -1.29 -6.78
N ILE A 70 -3.94 -1.43 -7.69
CA ILE A 70 -2.75 -0.57 -7.81
C ILE A 70 -2.84 0.40 -8.99
N GLY A 71 -3.84 0.25 -9.85
CA GLY A 71 -3.94 1.09 -11.03
C GLY A 71 -5.23 0.91 -11.80
N ILE A 72 -5.25 1.48 -12.98
CA ILE A 72 -6.40 1.39 -13.91
C ILE A 72 -5.91 1.07 -15.32
N ALA A 73 -6.79 0.46 -16.10
CA ALA A 73 -6.58 0.24 -17.53
C ALA A 73 -7.62 1.07 -18.32
N THR A 74 -7.17 1.75 -19.35
CA THR A 74 -8.04 2.58 -20.17
C THR A 74 -7.81 2.35 -21.68
N ARG A 75 -8.85 2.55 -22.46
CA ARG A 75 -8.78 2.55 -23.91
C ARG A 75 -9.58 3.76 -24.40
N ALA A 76 -8.93 4.64 -25.18
CA ALA A 76 -9.57 5.85 -25.69
C ALA A 76 -10.25 6.69 -24.59
N GLY A 77 -9.64 6.74 -23.40
CA GLY A 77 -10.15 7.50 -22.26
C GLY A 77 -11.21 6.79 -21.43
N GLU A 78 -11.64 5.60 -21.82
CA GLU A 78 -12.64 4.82 -21.07
C GLU A 78 -11.98 3.72 -20.25
N LYS A 79 -12.43 3.54 -19.01
CA LYS A 79 -11.92 2.51 -18.11
C LYS A 79 -12.34 1.12 -18.59
N ILE A 80 -11.38 0.20 -18.64
CA ILE A 80 -11.60 -1.19 -18.99
C ILE A 80 -11.74 -2.00 -17.69
N THR A 81 -12.80 -2.81 -17.58
CA THR A 81 -13.09 -3.58 -16.36
C THR A 81 -13.33 -5.06 -16.63
N LYS A 82 -13.36 -5.49 -17.88
CA LYS A 82 -13.64 -6.88 -18.26
C LYS A 82 -12.52 -7.46 -19.11
N LEU A 83 -12.17 -8.73 -18.90
CA LEU A 83 -11.17 -9.43 -19.71
C LEU A 83 -11.50 -9.43 -21.21
N SER A 84 -12.78 -9.52 -21.55
CA SER A 84 -13.23 -9.47 -22.95
C SER A 84 -12.86 -8.17 -23.65
N GLN A 85 -12.66 -7.08 -22.90
CA GLN A 85 -12.26 -5.79 -23.44
C GLN A 85 -10.76 -5.69 -23.71
N MET A 86 -9.97 -6.66 -23.25
CA MET A 86 -8.51 -6.65 -23.40
C MET A 86 -8.03 -7.07 -24.79
N ASN A 87 -8.94 -7.45 -25.68
CA ASN A 87 -8.57 -7.83 -27.03
C ASN A 87 -7.90 -6.66 -27.77
N SER A 88 -6.66 -6.88 -28.24
CA SER A 88 -5.86 -5.87 -28.94
C SER A 88 -6.49 -5.41 -30.27
N ALA A 89 -7.43 -6.18 -30.83
CA ALA A 89 -8.17 -5.79 -32.02
C ALA A 89 -8.99 -4.51 -31.84
N TYR A 90 -9.36 -4.17 -30.60
CA TYR A 90 -10.13 -2.97 -30.28
C TYR A 90 -9.26 -1.73 -30.02
N GLY A 91 -7.93 -1.85 -30.15
CA GLY A 91 -7.00 -0.77 -29.97
C GLY A 91 -6.08 -0.95 -28.75
N ARG A 92 -5.15 -0.03 -28.60
CA ARG A 92 -4.15 -0.08 -27.52
C ARG A 92 -4.75 0.21 -26.16
N ILE A 93 -4.39 -0.58 -25.18
CA ILE A 93 -4.75 -0.37 -23.77
C ILE A 93 -3.62 0.36 -23.07
N ASN A 94 -3.95 1.40 -22.33
CA ASN A 94 -3.02 2.12 -21.49
C ASN A 94 -3.23 1.69 -20.05
N TYR A 95 -2.15 1.29 -19.39
CA TYR A 95 -2.16 0.92 -17.98
C TYR A 95 -1.47 2.01 -17.17
N TYR A 96 -2.17 2.50 -16.15
CA TYR A 96 -1.60 3.41 -15.17
C TYR A 96 -1.50 2.70 -13.83
N ILE A 97 -0.29 2.57 -13.31
CA ILE A 97 -0.05 1.97 -12.00
C ILE A 97 0.50 3.06 -11.08
N SER A 98 -0.23 3.35 -10.00
CA SER A 98 0.18 4.35 -9.02
C SER A 98 1.33 3.83 -8.15
N PRO A 99 2.48 4.51 -8.10
CA PRO A 99 3.55 4.12 -7.17
C PRO A 99 3.11 4.08 -5.72
N LYS A 100 2.23 5.00 -5.32
CA LYS A 100 1.69 5.04 -3.95
C LYS A 100 0.82 3.81 -3.65
N LYS A 101 -0.09 3.46 -4.54
CA LYS A 101 -0.97 2.30 -4.37
C LYS A 101 -0.18 0.99 -4.38
N LEU A 102 0.85 0.90 -5.21
CA LEU A 102 1.76 -0.24 -5.22
C LEU A 102 2.47 -0.39 -3.86
N TRP A 103 2.96 0.71 -3.32
CA TRP A 103 3.59 0.72 -2.00
C TRP A 103 2.60 0.33 -0.90
N GLU A 104 1.37 0.83 -0.94
CA GLU A 104 0.32 0.48 0.02
C GLU A 104 0.00 -1.03 0.00
N ASP A 105 0.02 -1.65 -1.18
CA ASP A 105 -0.28 -3.07 -1.35
C ASP A 105 0.89 -3.99 -1.02
N THR A 106 2.12 -3.60 -1.38
CA THR A 106 3.31 -4.47 -1.29
C THR A 106 4.31 -4.06 -0.22
N GLY A 107 4.26 -2.81 0.25
CA GLY A 107 5.28 -2.24 1.11
C GLY A 107 6.60 -1.91 0.40
N ILE A 108 6.65 -2.09 -0.92
CA ILE A 108 7.85 -1.85 -1.73
C ILE A 108 7.74 -0.49 -2.41
N LEU A 109 8.73 0.37 -2.21
CA LEU A 109 8.81 1.65 -2.88
C LEU A 109 9.48 1.46 -4.25
N TRP A 110 8.68 1.58 -5.31
CA TRP A 110 9.22 1.53 -6.67
C TRP A 110 10.07 2.77 -6.93
N GLN A 111 11.26 2.57 -7.47
CA GLN A 111 12.16 3.64 -7.87
C GLN A 111 12.22 3.70 -9.38
N LYS A 112 12.00 4.91 -9.92
CA LYS A 112 12.13 5.14 -11.35
C LYS A 112 13.59 4.97 -11.75
N SER A 113 13.88 3.99 -12.61
CA SER A 113 15.22 3.81 -13.15
C SER A 113 15.49 4.89 -14.21
N ASN A 114 16.64 5.53 -14.07
CA ASN A 114 17.10 6.51 -15.07
C ASN A 114 17.73 5.83 -16.27
#